data_16985bdc0509a287907e6dae871e7c50
#
_entry.id   16985bdc0509a287907e6dae871e7c50
#
_cell.length_a   1.000
_cell.length_b   1.000
_cell.length_c   1.000
_cell.angle_alpha   90.00
_cell.angle_beta   90.00
_cell.angle_gamma   90.00
#
_symmetry.space_group_name_H-M   'P 1'
#
loop_
_entity.id
_entity.type
_entity.pdbx_description
1 polymer ?
#
loop_
_entity_poly.entity_id
_entity_poly.type
_entity_poly.pdbx_seq_one_letter_code
_entity_poly.pdbx_strand_id
1 'polypeptide(L)'
;MRPPVARAVVVLAMGAGVFAHQASGPFIPRAWDAPALATLEVPQPNAAFSPQAVPVEYYYRIPVRTIYRGYPVYAPGHEPPGYFEALQRRDPEVLWDDRGTRPRLQTAADWCKAGEAVFDAAIFYEAVVRTADVRDPAWHADVQPPLTTDGVLPFTTYIIREKGKIELGNNACGFCHTRVLPAGAVVKGAQGNFPFDRALAGSLRRRPLRQTRQGLHALFGAPWLERDPAAAMDALGLEEIVARFKSIPAGVAARHRSSLDSPPAIPDLIGVADRVYLDKTGLVLQRGIADLMRYAALNNELDFFSNFGGFIPAGANFRTLPEPTSADVGGRYSDEQLYALAVYLRSLVPPPNPNRRSTLSVQGERAFRRERCGRCHPAPLYTNNRLMAVEGFSPPLEHEGRFDIMSASIDTDPTLTLRTRRGTGYYKVPSLRGLWYRGPLEHNGSVATLEDWFDAARLRNDYIPTGFRGYPERPHAVRGHAFGLALPDADKRALIAFLRTL
;
A
#
# COMPACT_ATOMS: atom_id res chain seq x y z
N MET A 1 78.12 -20.70 42.82
CA MET A 1 76.99 -20.30 43.64
C MET A 1 76.52 -18.93 43.11
N ARG A 2 75.40 -18.87 42.46
CA ARG A 2 74.75 -17.62 41.99
C ARG A 2 73.55 -17.31 42.87
N PRO A 3 73.31 -16.05 43.28
CA PRO A 3 72.15 -15.75 44.14
C PRO A 3 70.85 -15.65 43.31
N PRO A 4 69.68 -15.79 43.91
CA PRO A 4 68.41 -15.78 43.23
C PRO A 4 67.93 -14.37 42.93
N VAL A 5 67.35 -14.20 41.73
CA VAL A 5 66.71 -12.96 41.26
C VAL A 5 65.28 -12.92 41.79
N ALA A 6 64.99 -11.88 42.59
CA ALA A 6 63.61 -11.62 43.03
C ALA A 6 62.83 -11.02 41.88
N ARG A 7 61.69 -11.65 41.50
CA ARG A 7 60.73 -11.10 40.56
C ARG A 7 59.73 -10.19 41.33
N ALA A 8 59.78 -8.92 41.06
CA ALA A 8 58.73 -8.00 41.50
C ALA A 8 57.49 -8.18 40.59
N VAL A 9 56.37 -8.47 41.22
CA VAL A 9 55.04 -8.51 40.54
C VAL A 9 54.47 -7.09 40.64
N VAL A 10 54.40 -6.38 39.50
CA VAL A 10 53.67 -5.13 39.39
C VAL A 10 52.22 -5.47 39.10
N VAL A 11 51.34 -5.22 40.10
CA VAL A 11 49.86 -5.29 39.92
C VAL A 11 49.44 -3.98 39.32
N LEU A 12 49.14 -3.98 38.02
CA LEU A 12 48.42 -2.90 37.34
C LEU A 12 46.94 -3.00 37.68
N ALA A 13 46.45 -2.12 38.56
CA ALA A 13 45.03 -1.89 38.75
C ALA A 13 44.47 -1.20 37.52
N MET A 14 43.83 -1.97 36.62
CA MET A 14 42.99 -1.39 35.54
C MET A 14 41.69 -0.91 36.18
N GLY A 15 41.59 0.42 36.33
CA GLY A 15 40.34 1.09 36.62
C GLY A 15 39.35 0.87 35.44
N ALA A 16 38.33 0.05 35.62
CA ALA A 16 37.25 -0.08 34.68
C ALA A 16 36.42 1.22 34.70
N GLY A 17 36.80 2.16 33.85
CA GLY A 17 35.95 3.29 33.49
C GLY A 17 34.75 2.73 32.72
N VAL A 18 33.61 2.63 33.39
CA VAL A 18 32.30 2.36 32.74
C VAL A 18 31.98 3.64 31.94
N PHE A 19 32.43 3.69 30.70
CA PHE A 19 31.85 4.61 29.74
C PHE A 19 30.43 4.13 29.48
N ALA A 20 29.46 4.78 30.12
CA ALA A 20 28.08 4.71 29.71
C ALA A 20 28.04 5.23 28.27
N HIS A 21 28.05 4.32 27.31
CA HIS A 21 27.66 4.63 25.94
C HIS A 21 26.21 5.12 26.04
N GLN A 22 26.02 6.44 26.01
CA GLN A 22 24.75 7.01 25.61
C GLN A 22 24.52 6.46 24.19
N ALA A 23 23.66 5.48 24.07
CA ALA A 23 23.23 4.98 22.80
C ALA A 23 22.62 6.18 22.06
N SER A 24 23.39 6.77 21.14
CA SER A 24 22.86 7.73 20.19
C SER A 24 21.70 7.03 19.50
N GLY A 25 20.52 7.67 19.46
CA GLY A 25 19.33 7.12 18.80
C GLY A 25 19.66 6.70 17.35
N PRO A 26 18.78 5.96 16.69
CA PRO A 26 19.04 5.50 15.32
C PRO A 26 19.26 6.71 14.40
N PHE A 27 20.15 6.56 13.42
CA PHE A 27 20.28 7.54 12.36
C PHE A 27 19.00 7.57 11.53
N ILE A 28 18.33 8.72 11.47
CA ILE A 28 17.09 8.92 10.72
C ILE A 28 17.45 9.63 9.41
N PRO A 29 17.34 8.96 8.27
CA PRO A 29 17.59 9.59 6.98
C PRO A 29 16.49 10.61 6.65
N ARG A 30 16.82 11.61 5.85
CA ARG A 30 15.82 12.49 5.27
C ARG A 30 14.95 11.69 4.28
N ALA A 31 13.63 11.82 4.40
CA ALA A 31 12.71 11.18 3.48
C ALA A 31 12.78 11.77 2.07
N TRP A 32 13.11 13.08 1.95
CA TRP A 32 13.13 13.81 0.68
C TRP A 32 14.45 14.56 0.54
N ASP A 33 15.40 14.03 -0.22
CA ASP A 33 16.68 14.67 -0.52
C ASP A 33 17.02 14.51 -2.01
N ALA A 34 17.85 15.40 -2.55
CA ALA A 34 18.18 15.45 -3.97
C ALA A 34 18.88 14.18 -4.49
N PRO A 35 19.92 13.61 -3.80
CA PRO A 35 20.59 12.40 -4.26
C PRO A 35 19.65 11.18 -4.30
N ALA A 36 18.76 11.08 -3.32
CA ALA A 36 17.83 9.98 -3.24
C ALA A 36 16.70 10.12 -4.26
N LEU A 37 16.21 11.33 -4.52
CA LEU A 37 15.21 11.59 -5.55
C LEU A 37 15.70 11.24 -6.96
N ALA A 38 16.97 11.49 -7.26
CA ALA A 38 17.56 11.14 -8.55
C ALA A 38 17.58 9.64 -8.85
N THR A 39 17.43 8.79 -7.84
CA THR A 39 17.49 7.32 -7.96
C THR A 39 16.21 6.62 -7.57
N LEU A 40 15.12 7.35 -7.38
CA LEU A 40 13.91 6.89 -6.73
C LEU A 40 13.13 5.89 -7.56
N GLU A 41 13.22 5.94 -8.88
CA GLU A 41 12.25 5.33 -9.76
C GLU A 41 12.85 4.47 -10.86
N VAL A 42 12.06 3.50 -11.26
CA VAL A 42 12.17 2.94 -12.60
C VAL A 42 11.57 3.98 -13.55
N PRO A 43 12.32 4.47 -14.58
CA PRO A 43 11.81 5.45 -15.50
C PRO A 43 10.53 5.01 -16.19
N GLN A 44 9.63 5.96 -16.44
CA GLN A 44 8.43 5.68 -17.21
C GLN A 44 8.77 5.30 -18.67
N PRO A 45 7.90 4.57 -19.38
CA PRO A 45 8.15 4.12 -20.76
C PRO A 45 8.48 5.25 -21.74
N ASN A 46 7.99 6.48 -21.47
CA ASN A 46 8.29 7.65 -22.25
C ASN A 46 9.15 8.63 -21.45
N ALA A 47 10.47 8.59 -21.67
CA ALA A 47 11.43 9.44 -20.98
C ALA A 47 11.21 10.94 -21.24
N ALA A 48 10.61 11.34 -22.37
CA ALA A 48 10.30 12.74 -22.68
C ALA A 48 9.28 13.34 -21.69
N PHE A 49 8.48 12.50 -21.05
CA PHE A 49 7.46 12.88 -20.08
C PHE A 49 7.74 12.33 -18.69
N SER A 50 8.98 11.95 -18.39
CA SER A 50 9.37 11.54 -17.06
C SER A 50 9.08 12.65 -16.04
N PRO A 51 8.41 12.36 -14.93
CA PRO A 51 8.03 13.38 -13.97
C PRO A 51 9.26 13.96 -13.25
N GLN A 52 9.17 15.22 -12.90
CA GLN A 52 10.14 15.87 -12.01
C GLN A 52 9.70 15.71 -10.56
N ALA A 53 10.63 15.40 -9.69
CA ALA A 53 10.34 15.33 -8.26
C ALA A 53 10.01 16.72 -7.69
N VAL A 54 9.10 16.77 -6.74
CA VAL A 54 8.81 17.98 -5.97
C VAL A 54 10.09 18.47 -5.30
N PRO A 55 10.43 19.79 -5.41
CA PRO A 55 11.65 20.32 -4.81
C PRO A 55 11.76 20.03 -3.31
N VAL A 56 12.97 19.73 -2.86
CA VAL A 56 13.26 19.40 -1.46
C VAL A 56 12.84 20.53 -0.51
N GLU A 57 13.14 21.76 -0.91
CA GLU A 57 12.82 22.97 -0.13
C GLU A 57 11.30 23.14 -0.01
N TYR A 58 10.57 22.87 -1.08
CA TYR A 58 9.11 22.90 -1.07
C TYR A 58 8.55 21.85 -0.09
N TYR A 59 9.00 20.59 -0.19
CA TYR A 59 8.56 19.51 0.68
C TYR A 59 8.74 19.84 2.16
N TYR A 60 9.92 20.33 2.56
CA TYR A 60 10.20 20.63 3.96
C TYR A 60 9.54 21.91 4.49
N ARG A 61 8.96 22.74 3.65
CA ARG A 61 8.11 23.88 4.05
C ARG A 61 6.66 23.45 4.37
N ILE A 62 6.24 22.27 3.95
CA ILE A 62 4.91 21.74 4.30
C ILE A 62 4.87 21.49 5.82
N PRO A 63 3.88 21.99 6.56
CA PRO A 63 3.75 21.77 8.00
C PRO A 63 3.69 20.29 8.37
N VAL A 64 4.27 19.94 9.51
CA VAL A 64 4.22 18.57 10.02
C VAL A 64 2.81 18.24 10.51
N ARG A 65 2.34 17.06 10.18
CA ARG A 65 1.03 16.55 10.57
C ARG A 65 0.99 16.20 12.05
N THR A 66 -0.01 16.70 12.76
CA THR A 66 -0.35 16.26 14.12
C THR A 66 -1.04 14.92 14.09
N ILE A 67 -0.58 13.98 14.91
CA ILE A 67 -1.20 12.68 15.11
C ILE A 67 -2.01 12.72 16.39
N TYR A 68 -3.30 12.45 16.27
CA TYR A 68 -4.25 12.37 17.37
C TYR A 68 -4.52 10.93 17.75
N ARG A 69 -4.95 10.70 18.98
CA ARG A 69 -5.48 9.40 19.41
C ARG A 69 -6.75 9.05 18.63
N GLY A 70 -6.75 7.86 18.04
CA GLY A 70 -7.95 7.27 17.46
C GLY A 70 -8.74 6.44 18.48
N TYR A 71 -10.06 6.43 18.34
CA TYR A 71 -10.99 5.65 19.13
C TYR A 71 -11.79 4.69 18.23
N PRO A 72 -12.13 3.47 18.72
CA PRO A 72 -12.86 2.49 17.94
C PRO A 72 -14.16 3.03 17.34
N VAL A 73 -14.47 2.60 16.14
CA VAL A 73 -15.75 2.84 15.45
C VAL A 73 -16.54 1.55 15.49
N TYR A 74 -17.73 1.59 16.07
CA TYR A 74 -18.63 0.44 16.15
C TYR A 74 -19.73 0.54 15.08
N ALA A 75 -20.09 -0.60 14.51
CA ALA A 75 -21.29 -0.70 13.68
C ALA A 75 -22.56 -0.45 14.51
N PRO A 76 -23.66 0.00 13.89
CA PRO A 76 -24.94 0.19 14.56
C PRO A 76 -25.36 -1.05 15.35
N GLY A 77 -25.77 -0.84 16.62
CA GLY A 77 -26.17 -1.91 17.52
C GLY A 77 -25.04 -2.62 18.28
N HIS A 78 -23.76 -2.32 17.97
CA HIS A 78 -22.59 -2.89 18.65
C HIS A 78 -21.87 -1.89 19.56
N GLU A 79 -22.22 -0.61 19.47
CA GLU A 79 -21.61 0.44 20.28
C GLU A 79 -21.96 0.24 21.77
N PRO A 80 -20.97 0.27 22.69
CA PRO A 80 -21.25 0.24 24.12
C PRO A 80 -22.15 1.40 24.55
N PRO A 81 -23.09 1.17 25.50
CA PRO A 81 -23.99 2.24 25.97
C PRO A 81 -23.22 3.49 26.45
N GLY A 82 -23.61 4.65 25.97
CA GLY A 82 -22.99 5.93 26.34
C GLY A 82 -21.59 6.18 25.78
N TYR A 83 -21.08 5.32 24.88
CA TYR A 83 -19.73 5.44 24.33
C TYR A 83 -19.53 6.73 23.53
N PHE A 84 -20.46 7.04 22.61
CA PHE A 84 -20.35 8.22 21.76
C PHE A 84 -20.45 9.52 22.57
N GLU A 85 -21.35 9.58 23.54
CA GLU A 85 -21.51 10.70 24.48
C GLU A 85 -20.28 10.85 25.39
N ALA A 86 -19.65 9.75 25.76
CA ALA A 86 -18.39 9.78 26.51
C ALA A 86 -17.24 10.35 25.66
N LEU A 87 -17.19 10.04 24.36
CA LEU A 87 -16.21 10.64 23.45
C LEU A 87 -16.44 12.15 23.29
N GLN A 88 -17.69 12.62 23.19
CA GLN A 88 -17.99 14.07 23.08
C GLN A 88 -17.47 14.88 24.27
N ARG A 89 -17.37 14.26 25.46
CA ARG A 89 -16.86 14.93 26.68
C ARG A 89 -15.32 14.93 26.79
N ARG A 90 -14.62 14.16 25.94
CA ARG A 90 -13.16 14.09 25.97
C ARG A 90 -12.53 15.33 25.38
N ASP A 91 -11.38 15.70 25.92
CA ASP A 91 -10.48 16.68 25.32
C ASP A 91 -9.67 16.03 24.18
N PRO A 92 -9.17 16.81 23.20
CA PRO A 92 -8.22 16.34 22.21
C PRO A 92 -7.00 15.70 22.84
N GLU A 93 -6.60 14.52 22.34
CA GLU A 93 -5.38 13.85 22.80
C GLU A 93 -4.38 13.77 21.64
N VAL A 94 -3.34 14.60 21.70
CA VAL A 94 -2.24 14.62 20.73
C VAL A 94 -1.22 13.56 21.13
N LEU A 95 -0.87 12.68 20.20
CA LEU A 95 0.17 11.66 20.36
C LEU A 95 1.52 12.11 19.82
N TRP A 96 1.50 12.92 18.75
CA TRP A 96 2.73 13.42 18.13
C TRP A 96 2.44 14.68 17.32
N ASP A 97 3.25 15.73 17.52
CA ASP A 97 3.19 16.99 16.76
C ASP A 97 4.59 17.58 16.55
N ASP A 98 4.66 18.77 15.98
CA ASP A 98 5.88 19.57 15.80
C ASP A 98 6.12 20.59 16.95
N ARG A 99 5.23 20.60 17.97
CA ARG A 99 5.25 21.55 19.08
C ARG A 99 5.85 20.99 20.36
N GLY A 100 6.32 19.74 20.32
CA GLY A 100 7.00 19.10 21.44
C GLY A 100 6.29 17.85 21.98
N THR A 101 5.06 17.56 21.58
CA THR A 101 4.40 16.28 21.93
C THR A 101 4.99 15.19 21.06
N ARG A 102 5.57 14.18 21.67
CA ARG A 102 6.15 13.04 20.95
C ARG A 102 6.09 11.77 21.78
N PRO A 103 5.94 10.58 21.13
CA PRO A 103 6.01 9.31 21.83
C PRO A 103 7.43 9.05 22.34
N ARG A 104 7.55 8.09 23.27
CA ARG A 104 8.85 7.57 23.64
C ARG A 104 9.49 6.86 22.43
N LEU A 105 10.78 7.16 22.14
CA LEU A 105 11.52 6.64 20.99
C LEU A 105 12.92 6.14 21.41
N GLN A 106 13.00 5.35 22.47
CA GLN A 106 14.27 4.89 23.06
C GLN A 106 14.65 3.48 22.62
N THR A 107 13.65 2.62 22.39
CA THR A 107 13.85 1.21 22.04
C THR A 107 13.23 0.90 20.68
N ALA A 108 13.61 -0.24 20.08
CA ALA A 108 12.98 -0.71 18.84
C ALA A 108 11.47 -0.93 18.99
N ALA A 109 11.02 -1.36 20.19
CA ALA A 109 9.61 -1.51 20.49
C ALA A 109 8.88 -0.16 20.57
N ASP A 110 9.51 0.88 21.12
CA ASP A 110 8.96 2.23 21.13
C ASP A 110 8.77 2.75 19.69
N TRP A 111 9.78 2.57 18.83
CA TRP A 111 9.71 2.95 17.42
C TRP A 111 8.60 2.20 16.68
N CYS A 112 8.48 0.90 16.91
CA CYS A 112 7.42 0.09 16.31
C CYS A 112 6.03 0.58 16.74
N LYS A 113 5.82 0.83 18.05
CA LYS A 113 4.56 1.35 18.58
C LYS A 113 4.22 2.74 18.06
N ALA A 114 5.22 3.62 17.96
CA ALA A 114 5.06 4.94 17.36
C ALA A 114 4.69 4.84 15.87
N GLY A 115 5.32 3.90 15.14
CA GLY A 115 5.03 3.63 13.74
C GLY A 115 3.62 3.05 13.51
N GLU A 116 3.12 2.24 14.44
CA GLU A 116 1.72 1.80 14.41
C GLU A 116 0.76 2.98 14.54
N ALA A 117 1.03 3.92 15.44
CA ALA A 117 0.23 5.13 15.58
C ALA A 117 0.24 5.98 14.29
N VAL A 118 1.38 6.05 13.58
CA VAL A 118 1.45 6.71 12.26
C VAL A 118 0.66 5.93 11.20
N PHE A 119 0.70 4.60 11.23
CA PHE A 119 -0.04 3.74 10.30
C PHE A 119 -1.55 3.92 10.42
N ASP A 120 -2.06 4.13 11.63
CA ASP A 120 -3.47 4.35 11.92
C ASP A 120 -3.87 5.84 11.84
N ALA A 121 -2.92 6.76 11.69
CA ALA A 121 -3.17 8.19 11.70
C ALA A 121 -3.97 8.61 10.46
N ALA A 122 -5.08 9.31 10.70
CA ALA A 122 -5.92 9.85 9.63
C ALA A 122 -5.20 10.97 8.87
N ILE A 123 -5.33 10.96 7.55
CA ILE A 123 -4.84 12.02 6.66
C ILE A 123 -5.91 13.11 6.50
N PHE A 124 -7.16 12.68 6.39
CA PHE A 124 -8.34 13.55 6.26
C PHE A 124 -9.38 13.20 7.30
N TYR A 125 -10.28 14.13 7.54
CA TYR A 125 -11.40 13.97 8.46
C TYR A 125 -12.70 14.23 7.73
N GLU A 126 -13.70 13.38 7.90
CA GLU A 126 -15.05 13.48 7.29
C GLU A 126 -15.06 13.60 5.75
N ALA A 127 -13.96 13.19 5.07
CA ALA A 127 -13.78 13.46 3.65
C ALA A 127 -14.43 12.43 2.72
N VAL A 128 -14.21 11.16 2.96
CA VAL A 128 -14.73 10.03 2.15
C VAL A 128 -15.91 9.39 2.85
N VAL A 129 -15.70 8.99 4.10
CA VAL A 129 -16.73 8.44 4.99
C VAL A 129 -16.88 9.39 6.17
N ARG A 130 -18.09 9.62 6.61
CA ARG A 130 -18.42 10.54 7.71
C ARG A 130 -18.83 9.77 8.95
N THR A 131 -18.75 10.42 10.09
CA THR A 131 -19.30 9.91 11.36
C THR A 131 -20.76 9.50 11.21
N ALA A 132 -21.57 10.29 10.50
CA ALA A 132 -22.97 9.97 10.23
C ALA A 132 -23.12 8.70 9.37
N ASP A 133 -22.23 8.48 8.39
CA ASP A 133 -22.30 7.32 7.50
C ASP A 133 -22.08 6.01 8.29
N VAL A 134 -21.03 5.94 9.11
CA VAL A 134 -20.70 4.71 9.88
C VAL A 134 -21.71 4.39 11.00
N ARG A 135 -22.55 5.34 11.34
CA ARG A 135 -23.65 5.19 12.31
C ARG A 135 -24.99 4.88 11.66
N ASP A 136 -25.05 4.88 10.31
CA ASP A 136 -26.27 4.59 9.54
C ASP A 136 -26.30 3.11 9.12
N PRO A 137 -27.31 2.32 9.55
CA PRO A 137 -27.50 0.96 9.09
C PRO A 137 -27.60 0.82 7.56
N ALA A 138 -28.17 1.82 6.86
CA ALA A 138 -28.30 1.80 5.42
C ALA A 138 -26.94 1.89 4.71
N TRP A 139 -26.00 2.66 5.27
CA TRP A 139 -24.63 2.69 4.76
C TRP A 139 -23.93 1.33 4.92
N HIS A 140 -24.10 0.64 6.06
CA HIS A 140 -23.56 -0.69 6.27
C HIS A 140 -24.14 -1.72 5.29
N ALA A 141 -25.43 -1.61 4.98
CA ALA A 141 -26.09 -2.47 4.00
C ALA A 141 -25.57 -2.22 2.57
N ASP A 142 -25.30 -0.96 2.18
CA ASP A 142 -24.77 -0.61 0.84
C ASP A 142 -23.28 -0.94 0.72
N VAL A 143 -22.46 -0.56 1.69
CA VAL A 143 -21.00 -0.68 1.63
C VAL A 143 -20.53 -2.08 2.00
N GLN A 144 -21.19 -2.75 2.96
CA GLN A 144 -20.85 -4.08 3.48
C GLN A 144 -19.39 -4.19 3.98
N PRO A 145 -18.95 -3.26 4.86
CA PRO A 145 -17.59 -3.32 5.38
C PRO A 145 -17.43 -4.55 6.31
N PRO A 146 -16.31 -5.29 6.22
CA PRO A 146 -16.03 -6.34 7.20
C PRO A 146 -15.88 -5.78 8.61
N LEU A 147 -16.41 -6.49 9.59
CA LEU A 147 -16.39 -6.13 11.01
C LEU A 147 -15.66 -7.20 11.81
N THR A 148 -15.10 -6.79 12.94
CA THR A 148 -14.63 -7.73 13.96
C THR A 148 -15.81 -8.45 14.63
N THR A 149 -15.55 -9.48 15.42
CA THR A 149 -16.60 -10.24 16.12
C THR A 149 -17.42 -9.41 17.11
N ASP A 150 -16.83 -8.37 17.66
CA ASP A 150 -17.46 -7.39 18.57
C ASP A 150 -18.03 -6.17 17.84
N GLY A 151 -18.12 -6.21 16.52
CA GLY A 151 -18.76 -5.19 15.68
C GLY A 151 -17.92 -3.93 15.47
N VAL A 152 -16.60 -3.97 15.69
CA VAL A 152 -15.71 -2.85 15.39
C VAL A 152 -15.41 -2.80 13.89
N LEU A 153 -15.37 -1.59 13.34
CA LEU A 153 -14.91 -1.25 12.00
C LEU A 153 -13.41 -0.87 12.07
N PRO A 154 -12.46 -1.79 11.83
CA PRO A 154 -11.05 -1.57 12.20
C PRO A 154 -10.24 -0.80 11.15
N PHE A 155 -10.88 -0.23 10.15
CA PHE A 155 -10.24 0.49 9.04
C PHE A 155 -10.10 1.98 9.30
N THR A 156 -10.85 2.50 10.26
CA THR A 156 -10.91 3.91 10.60
C THR A 156 -11.12 4.09 12.10
N THR A 157 -10.96 5.32 12.59
CA THR A 157 -11.14 5.65 14.00
C THR A 157 -11.89 6.97 14.15
N TYR A 158 -12.62 7.13 15.24
CA TYR A 158 -13.07 8.44 15.66
C TYR A 158 -11.89 9.25 16.18
N ILE A 159 -11.86 10.53 15.81
CA ILE A 159 -10.83 11.49 16.23
C ILE A 159 -11.50 12.69 16.89
N ILE A 160 -10.89 13.18 17.98
CA ILE A 160 -11.33 14.39 18.67
C ILE A 160 -10.21 15.43 18.52
N ARG A 161 -10.43 16.42 17.64
CA ARG A 161 -9.51 17.56 17.44
C ARG A 161 -9.96 18.79 18.19
N GLU A 162 -11.23 18.82 18.55
CA GLU A 162 -11.89 19.87 19.31
C GLU A 162 -12.90 19.21 20.26
N LYS A 163 -12.96 19.69 21.52
CA LYS A 163 -13.89 19.16 22.51
C LYS A 163 -15.34 19.31 22.05
N GLY A 164 -16.10 18.24 22.16
CA GLY A 164 -17.49 18.19 21.73
C GLY A 164 -17.68 17.80 20.25
N LYS A 165 -16.60 17.72 19.46
CA LYS A 165 -16.65 17.39 18.05
C LYS A 165 -15.93 16.08 17.77
N ILE A 166 -16.68 15.06 17.40
CA ILE A 166 -16.16 13.77 16.96
C ILE A 166 -16.11 13.77 15.43
N GLU A 167 -14.97 13.47 14.85
CA GLU A 167 -14.76 13.38 13.40
C GLU A 167 -14.28 11.98 13.04
N LEU A 168 -14.67 11.48 11.88
CA LEU A 168 -14.18 10.21 11.38
C LEU A 168 -12.86 10.40 10.62
N GLY A 169 -11.82 9.69 11.03
CA GLY A 169 -10.54 9.67 10.34
C GLY A 169 -10.62 8.92 9.00
N ASN A 170 -9.99 9.46 7.96
CA ASN A 170 -10.00 8.87 6.62
C ASN A 170 -8.58 8.76 6.07
N ASN A 171 -8.39 7.82 5.16
CA ASN A 171 -7.17 7.65 4.37
C ASN A 171 -5.88 7.36 5.18
N ALA A 172 -6.00 6.85 6.41
CA ALA A 172 -4.85 6.23 7.09
C ALA A 172 -4.27 5.08 6.25
N CYS A 173 -3.02 4.70 6.48
CA CYS A 173 -2.46 3.49 5.86
C CYS A 173 -3.34 2.28 6.17
N GLY A 174 -3.79 2.15 7.44
CA GLY A 174 -4.71 1.10 7.91
C GLY A 174 -6.04 1.05 7.16
N PHE A 175 -6.50 2.16 6.60
CA PHE A 175 -7.76 2.21 5.84
C PHE A 175 -7.78 1.28 4.63
N CYS A 176 -6.63 1.16 3.93
CA CYS A 176 -6.48 0.27 2.79
C CYS A 176 -5.69 -1.00 3.12
N HIS A 177 -4.80 -0.96 4.13
CA HIS A 177 -3.89 -2.06 4.45
C HIS A 177 -4.26 -2.77 5.76
N THR A 178 -5.54 -2.88 6.04
CA THR A 178 -6.08 -3.72 7.11
C THR A 178 -7.04 -4.75 6.52
N ARG A 179 -6.96 -5.99 6.97
CA ARG A 179 -7.85 -7.07 6.58
C ARG A 179 -8.54 -7.66 7.79
N VAL A 180 -9.83 -7.85 7.70
CA VAL A 180 -10.60 -8.66 8.65
C VAL A 180 -10.74 -10.05 8.05
N LEU A 181 -10.26 -11.06 8.77
CA LEU A 181 -10.40 -12.47 8.38
C LEU A 181 -11.83 -12.98 8.69
N PRO A 182 -12.26 -14.10 8.10
CA PRO A 182 -13.62 -14.62 8.32
C PRO A 182 -14.00 -14.83 9.79
N ALA A 183 -13.01 -15.11 10.66
CA ALA A 183 -13.21 -15.24 12.11
C ALA A 183 -13.19 -13.89 12.87
N GLY A 184 -13.19 -12.77 12.18
CA GLY A 184 -13.17 -11.43 12.78
C GLY A 184 -11.78 -10.95 13.22
N ALA A 185 -10.72 -11.74 13.05
CA ALA A 185 -9.37 -11.33 13.39
C ALA A 185 -8.86 -10.24 12.45
N VAL A 186 -8.22 -9.22 13.00
CA VAL A 186 -7.69 -8.07 12.27
C VAL A 186 -6.22 -8.29 11.92
N VAL A 187 -5.85 -8.11 10.65
CA VAL A 187 -4.48 -8.22 10.16
C VAL A 187 -4.06 -6.88 9.56
N LYS A 188 -3.28 -6.11 10.32
CA LYS A 188 -2.68 -4.85 9.83
C LYS A 188 -1.55 -5.13 8.86
N GLY A 189 -1.42 -4.31 7.84
CA GLY A 189 -0.42 -4.45 6.77
C GLY A 189 -0.80 -5.44 5.67
N ALA A 190 -1.85 -6.24 5.83
CA ALA A 190 -2.32 -7.16 4.80
C ALA A 190 -2.92 -6.43 3.59
N GLN A 191 -3.11 -7.14 2.47
CA GLN A 191 -4.02 -6.68 1.42
C GLN A 191 -5.40 -6.47 2.03
N GLY A 192 -5.79 -5.21 2.23
CA GLY A 192 -7.01 -4.86 2.94
C GLY A 192 -8.28 -5.31 2.19
N ASN A 193 -9.36 -5.45 2.93
CA ASN A 193 -10.66 -5.82 2.36
C ASN A 193 -11.79 -4.84 2.71
N PHE A 194 -11.44 -3.60 3.08
CA PHE A 194 -12.42 -2.53 3.11
C PHE A 194 -12.85 -2.19 1.68
N PRO A 195 -14.15 -2.12 1.38
CA PRO A 195 -14.66 -1.76 0.04
C PRO A 195 -14.57 -0.24 -0.19
N PHE A 196 -13.33 0.26 -0.31
CA PHE A 196 -13.00 1.69 -0.34
C PHE A 196 -13.76 2.45 -1.41
N ASP A 197 -13.74 1.95 -2.65
CA ASP A 197 -14.34 2.65 -3.78
C ASP A 197 -15.87 2.66 -3.72
N ARG A 198 -16.48 1.63 -3.14
CA ARG A 198 -17.91 1.60 -2.87
C ARG A 198 -18.31 2.66 -1.83
N ALA A 199 -17.51 2.80 -0.76
CA ALA A 199 -17.72 3.84 0.25
C ALA A 199 -17.51 5.25 -0.36
N LEU A 200 -16.46 5.43 -1.18
CA LEU A 200 -16.19 6.68 -1.91
C LEU A 200 -17.36 7.04 -2.83
N ALA A 201 -17.92 6.08 -3.57
CA ALA A 201 -19.05 6.28 -4.47
C ALA A 201 -20.23 7.00 -3.79
N GLY A 202 -20.56 6.57 -2.55
CA GLY A 202 -21.58 7.25 -1.74
C GLY A 202 -21.25 8.72 -1.46
N SER A 203 -19.97 9.04 -1.25
CA SER A 203 -19.52 10.40 -1.00
C SER A 203 -19.60 11.31 -2.23
N LEU A 204 -19.42 10.76 -3.42
CA LEU A 204 -19.43 11.54 -4.67
C LEU A 204 -20.78 12.17 -4.94
N ARG A 205 -21.89 11.53 -4.55
CA ARG A 205 -23.25 12.08 -4.69
C ARG A 205 -23.48 13.36 -3.87
N ARG A 206 -22.62 13.60 -2.87
CA ARG A 206 -22.67 14.81 -2.03
C ARG A 206 -21.89 15.98 -2.63
N ARG A 207 -21.25 15.80 -3.79
CA ARG A 207 -20.39 16.80 -4.44
C ARG A 207 -20.92 17.18 -5.81
N PRO A 208 -20.74 18.44 -6.24
CA PRO A 208 -21.01 18.82 -7.62
C PRO A 208 -20.15 18.01 -8.61
N LEU A 209 -20.72 17.61 -9.76
CA LEU A 209 -20.03 16.86 -10.80
C LEU A 209 -18.71 17.51 -11.21
N ARG A 210 -18.65 18.84 -11.28
CA ARG A 210 -17.42 19.59 -11.58
C ARG A 210 -16.29 19.29 -10.58
N GLN A 211 -16.60 19.28 -9.28
CA GLN A 211 -15.60 18.96 -8.25
C GLN A 211 -15.18 17.49 -8.32
N THR A 212 -16.11 16.59 -8.59
CA THR A 212 -15.80 15.17 -8.82
C THR A 212 -14.82 15.01 -9.97
N ARG A 213 -15.07 15.64 -11.13
CA ARG A 213 -14.15 15.58 -12.29
C ARG A 213 -12.79 16.18 -11.97
N GLN A 214 -12.72 17.32 -11.28
CA GLN A 214 -11.44 17.89 -10.82
C GLN A 214 -10.66 16.91 -9.95
N GLY A 215 -11.34 16.22 -9.02
CA GLY A 215 -10.71 15.18 -8.20
C GLY A 215 -10.20 13.99 -9.04
N LEU A 216 -10.95 13.56 -10.07
CA LEU A 216 -10.53 12.49 -10.97
C LEU A 216 -9.29 12.89 -11.79
N HIS A 217 -9.22 14.13 -12.29
CA HIS A 217 -8.03 14.64 -12.96
C HIS A 217 -6.82 14.70 -12.02
N ALA A 218 -7.01 15.11 -10.77
CA ALA A 218 -5.94 15.10 -9.77
C ALA A 218 -5.44 13.69 -9.48
N LEU A 219 -6.33 12.69 -9.43
CA LEU A 219 -6.00 11.31 -9.09
C LEU A 219 -5.44 10.53 -10.29
N PHE A 220 -5.99 10.68 -11.48
CA PHE A 220 -5.76 9.79 -12.61
C PHE A 220 -5.19 10.48 -13.85
N GLY A 221 -5.22 11.81 -13.94
CA GLY A 221 -4.78 12.57 -15.11
C GLY A 221 -3.33 12.24 -15.53
N ALA A 222 -3.15 11.89 -16.78
CA ALA A 222 -1.89 11.59 -17.42
C ALA A 222 -1.88 12.16 -18.83
N PRO A 223 -1.88 13.50 -18.98
CA PRO A 223 -2.09 14.18 -20.27
C PRO A 223 -0.95 13.97 -21.27
N TRP A 224 0.14 13.33 -20.88
CA TRP A 224 1.23 12.92 -21.78
C TRP A 224 0.99 11.56 -22.44
N LEU A 225 -0.04 10.82 -22.01
CA LEU A 225 -0.42 9.58 -22.65
C LEU A 225 -1.33 9.87 -23.85
N GLU A 226 -1.25 9.03 -24.88
CA GLU A 226 -2.13 9.10 -26.06
C GLU A 226 -3.62 9.14 -25.65
N ARG A 227 -3.97 8.40 -24.61
CA ARG A 227 -5.30 8.42 -23.99
C ARG A 227 -5.15 8.74 -22.51
N ASP A 228 -5.45 9.97 -22.12
CA ASP A 228 -5.48 10.38 -20.72
C ASP A 228 -6.61 9.68 -19.98
N PRO A 229 -6.32 8.89 -18.93
CA PRO A 229 -7.35 8.19 -18.14
C PRO A 229 -8.40 9.13 -17.53
N ALA A 230 -8.02 10.35 -17.17
CA ALA A 230 -8.96 11.32 -16.58
C ALA A 230 -9.85 11.97 -17.65
N ALA A 231 -9.30 12.33 -18.80
CA ALA A 231 -10.06 12.92 -19.90
C ALA A 231 -11.19 11.99 -20.40
N ALA A 232 -10.96 10.68 -20.37
CA ALA A 232 -11.98 9.70 -20.73
C ALA A 232 -13.23 9.76 -19.80
N MET A 233 -13.09 10.36 -18.62
CA MET A 233 -14.18 10.48 -17.63
C MET A 233 -14.96 11.78 -17.77
N ASP A 234 -14.50 12.74 -18.57
CA ASP A 234 -15.17 14.04 -18.73
C ASP A 234 -16.52 13.94 -19.46
N ALA A 235 -16.70 12.89 -20.27
CA ALA A 235 -17.98 12.59 -20.91
C ALA A 235 -19.00 11.91 -19.99
N LEU A 236 -18.58 11.40 -18.82
CA LEU A 236 -19.44 10.62 -17.94
C LEU A 236 -20.31 11.51 -17.05
N GLY A 237 -21.56 11.07 -16.84
CA GLY A 237 -22.43 11.62 -15.82
C GLY A 237 -22.03 11.18 -14.40
N LEU A 238 -22.54 11.86 -13.36
CA LEU A 238 -22.23 11.54 -11.97
C LEU A 238 -22.61 10.10 -11.61
N GLU A 239 -23.78 9.63 -12.00
CA GLU A 239 -24.25 8.27 -11.66
C GLU A 239 -23.42 7.19 -12.38
N GLU A 240 -22.92 7.45 -13.57
CA GLU A 240 -22.01 6.52 -14.24
C GLU A 240 -20.65 6.46 -13.55
N ILE A 241 -20.10 7.59 -13.11
CA ILE A 241 -18.89 7.63 -12.30
C ILE A 241 -19.09 6.85 -10.99
N VAL A 242 -20.21 7.08 -10.30
CA VAL A 242 -20.60 6.37 -9.09
C VAL A 242 -20.70 4.87 -9.32
N ALA A 243 -21.34 4.44 -10.43
CA ALA A 243 -21.48 3.03 -10.77
C ALA A 243 -20.12 2.35 -11.03
N ARG A 244 -19.19 3.05 -11.71
CA ARG A 244 -17.81 2.57 -11.92
C ARG A 244 -17.08 2.36 -10.60
N PHE A 245 -17.15 3.31 -9.68
CA PHE A 245 -16.56 3.13 -8.35
C PHE A 245 -17.21 1.96 -7.57
N LYS A 246 -18.53 1.83 -7.65
CA LYS A 246 -19.25 0.73 -7.00
C LYS A 246 -18.89 -0.66 -7.56
N SER A 247 -18.46 -0.74 -8.81
CA SER A 247 -18.05 -2.01 -9.44
C SER A 247 -16.69 -2.53 -8.98
N ILE A 248 -15.89 -1.70 -8.30
CA ILE A 248 -14.57 -2.08 -7.81
C ILE A 248 -14.73 -2.92 -6.53
N PRO A 249 -14.25 -4.17 -6.50
CA PRO A 249 -14.43 -5.05 -5.35
C PRO A 249 -13.51 -4.67 -4.19
N ALA A 250 -13.83 -5.14 -2.99
CA ALA A 250 -12.95 -5.07 -1.84
C ALA A 250 -11.58 -5.72 -2.14
N GLY A 251 -10.50 -5.12 -1.67
CA GLY A 251 -9.13 -5.56 -1.97
C GLY A 251 -8.52 -4.96 -3.24
N VAL A 252 -9.31 -4.16 -3.96
CA VAL A 252 -8.91 -3.34 -5.11
C VAL A 252 -9.26 -1.90 -4.82
N ALA A 253 -8.47 -0.95 -5.30
CA ALA A 253 -8.78 0.46 -5.12
C ALA A 253 -8.27 1.29 -6.32
N ALA A 254 -9.18 2.05 -6.93
CA ALA A 254 -8.82 3.06 -7.91
C ALA A 254 -8.24 4.28 -7.17
N ARG A 255 -6.95 4.23 -6.95
CA ARG A 255 -6.22 5.26 -6.23
C ARG A 255 -5.07 5.77 -7.08
N HIS A 256 -4.42 6.79 -6.58
CA HIS A 256 -3.25 7.49 -7.12
C HIS A 256 -2.57 6.83 -8.32
N ARG A 257 -2.50 7.51 -9.43
CA ARG A 257 -1.75 7.11 -10.62
C ARG A 257 -2.28 5.87 -11.35
N SER A 258 -3.50 5.41 -11.03
CA SER A 258 -4.19 4.34 -11.77
C SER A 258 -5.34 4.90 -12.63
N SER A 259 -6.37 4.12 -12.86
CA SER A 259 -7.64 4.57 -13.46
C SER A 259 -8.80 3.75 -12.94
N LEU A 260 -10.04 4.18 -13.24
CA LEU A 260 -11.24 3.38 -12.92
C LEU A 260 -11.32 2.11 -13.77
N ASP A 261 -10.72 2.12 -14.96
CA ASP A 261 -10.72 0.96 -15.87
C ASP A 261 -9.54 0.00 -15.59
N SER A 262 -8.53 0.45 -14.85
CA SER A 262 -7.40 -0.37 -14.43
C SER A 262 -7.00 -0.03 -12.99
N PRO A 263 -7.87 -0.32 -12.01
CA PRO A 263 -7.55 -0.12 -10.60
C PRO A 263 -6.57 -1.21 -10.14
N PRO A 264 -5.56 -0.90 -9.32
CA PRO A 264 -4.67 -1.94 -8.80
C PRO A 264 -5.30 -2.69 -7.62
N ALA A 265 -5.05 -3.98 -7.52
CA ALA A 265 -5.25 -4.70 -6.27
C ALA A 265 -4.35 -4.10 -5.17
N ILE A 266 -4.90 -3.89 -3.99
CA ILE A 266 -4.17 -3.33 -2.85
C ILE A 266 -2.97 -4.22 -2.52
N PRO A 267 -1.74 -3.69 -2.40
CA PRO A 267 -0.58 -4.51 -2.06
C PRO A 267 -0.62 -4.95 -0.60
N ASP A 268 -0.22 -6.19 -0.35
CA ASP A 268 0.14 -6.67 0.98
C ASP A 268 1.46 -6.02 1.40
N LEU A 269 1.55 -5.42 2.58
CA LEU A 269 2.77 -4.79 3.12
C LEU A 269 3.58 -5.74 4.00
N ILE A 270 3.01 -6.88 4.41
CA ILE A 270 3.73 -7.89 5.20
C ILE A 270 4.88 -8.43 4.35
N GLY A 271 6.08 -8.46 4.95
CA GLY A 271 7.31 -8.82 4.24
C GLY A 271 7.85 -7.74 3.30
N VAL A 272 7.45 -6.47 3.48
CA VAL A 272 7.97 -5.35 2.67
C VAL A 272 9.49 -5.20 2.78
N ALA A 273 10.07 -5.63 3.90
CA ALA A 273 11.52 -5.60 4.11
C ALA A 273 12.32 -6.42 3.08
N ASP A 274 11.70 -7.49 2.55
CA ASP A 274 12.32 -8.42 1.60
C ASP A 274 12.14 -8.01 0.13
N ARG A 275 11.48 -6.88 -0.14
CA ARG A 275 11.18 -6.44 -1.52
C ARG A 275 12.25 -5.53 -2.06
N VAL A 276 12.70 -5.81 -3.29
CA VAL A 276 13.63 -4.95 -4.03
C VAL A 276 12.89 -3.80 -4.71
N TYR A 277 11.68 -4.06 -5.21
CA TYR A 277 10.85 -3.04 -5.84
C TYR A 277 9.54 -2.86 -5.08
N LEU A 278 9.15 -1.61 -4.87
CA LEU A 278 7.84 -1.22 -4.34
C LEU A 278 6.88 -0.93 -5.49
N ASP A 279 5.59 -0.95 -5.19
CA ASP A 279 4.50 -0.95 -6.18
C ASP A 279 4.38 -2.24 -7.01
N LYS A 280 3.25 -2.43 -7.71
CA LYS A 280 3.06 -3.57 -8.62
C LYS A 280 3.86 -3.43 -9.91
N THR A 281 4.04 -2.19 -10.35
CA THR A 281 4.80 -1.85 -11.55
C THR A 281 6.30 -1.66 -11.28
N GLY A 282 6.77 -1.88 -10.04
CA GLY A 282 8.16 -1.67 -9.68
C GLY A 282 8.59 -0.20 -9.69
N LEU A 283 7.65 0.72 -9.43
CA LEU A 283 7.85 2.17 -9.56
C LEU A 283 9.03 2.70 -8.72
N VAL A 284 9.30 2.11 -7.57
CA VAL A 284 10.37 2.56 -6.66
C VAL A 284 11.31 1.40 -6.34
N LEU A 285 12.60 1.58 -6.60
CA LEU A 285 13.65 0.68 -6.17
C LEU A 285 13.91 0.87 -4.66
N GLN A 286 13.76 -0.20 -3.88
CA GLN A 286 13.97 -0.18 -2.44
C GLN A 286 15.39 -0.68 -2.10
N ARG A 287 16.30 0.21 -1.76
CA ARG A 287 17.67 -0.08 -1.30
C ARG A 287 17.76 -0.10 0.22
N GLY A 288 16.82 0.56 0.90
CA GLY A 288 16.81 0.64 2.35
C GLY A 288 15.55 1.32 2.91
N ILE A 289 15.59 1.60 4.21
CA ILE A 289 14.46 2.19 4.94
C ILE A 289 14.06 3.57 4.40
N ALA A 290 15.02 4.36 3.93
CA ALA A 290 14.77 5.69 3.38
C ALA A 290 13.89 5.65 2.12
N ASP A 291 14.05 4.62 1.27
CA ASP A 291 13.21 4.47 0.07
C ASP A 291 11.76 4.13 0.44
N LEU A 292 11.57 3.33 1.49
CA LEU A 292 10.24 3.04 2.03
C LEU A 292 9.60 4.30 2.64
N MET A 293 10.36 5.11 3.36
CA MET A 293 9.92 6.41 3.91
C MET A 293 9.45 7.33 2.77
N ARG A 294 10.24 7.46 1.69
CA ARG A 294 9.89 8.25 0.50
C ARG A 294 8.63 7.75 -0.19
N TYR A 295 8.52 6.43 -0.37
CA TYR A 295 7.33 5.85 -0.98
C TYR A 295 6.08 6.10 -0.14
N ALA A 296 6.19 6.06 1.19
CA ALA A 296 5.10 6.41 2.09
C ALA A 296 4.72 7.91 1.98
N ALA A 297 5.69 8.82 1.99
CA ALA A 297 5.48 10.24 1.77
C ALA A 297 4.78 10.51 0.42
N LEU A 298 5.27 9.87 -0.65
CA LEU A 298 4.72 9.99 -1.98
C LEU A 298 3.24 9.58 -2.05
N ASN A 299 2.86 8.51 -1.35
CA ASN A 299 1.48 8.02 -1.39
C ASN A 299 0.52 8.75 -0.44
N ASN A 300 1.01 9.39 0.60
CA ASN A 300 0.17 9.99 1.63
C ASN A 300 0.05 11.51 1.53
N GLU A 301 1.03 12.19 0.93
CA GLU A 301 1.15 13.64 0.99
C GLU A 301 1.20 14.26 -0.39
N LEU A 302 2.13 13.82 -1.21
CA LEU A 302 2.43 14.48 -2.46
C LEU A 302 1.41 14.19 -3.58
N ASP A 303 0.64 13.11 -3.46
CA ASP A 303 -0.39 12.77 -4.44
C ASP A 303 -1.57 13.74 -4.45
N PHE A 304 -1.81 14.49 -3.36
CA PHE A 304 -3.01 15.31 -3.24
C PHE A 304 -2.83 16.76 -3.71
N PHE A 305 -1.64 17.31 -3.64
CA PHE A 305 -1.38 18.66 -4.11
C PHE A 305 -0.65 18.74 -5.44
N SER A 306 -0.10 17.64 -5.88
CA SER A 306 0.46 17.48 -7.23
C SER A 306 -0.46 16.59 -8.06
N ASN A 307 -0.91 17.06 -9.21
CA ASN A 307 -1.69 16.25 -10.15
C ASN A 307 -0.95 14.99 -10.62
N PHE A 308 0.28 14.80 -10.20
CA PHE A 308 1.18 13.75 -10.67
C PHE A 308 1.84 12.98 -9.53
N GLY A 309 1.21 12.92 -8.37
CA GLY A 309 1.65 12.05 -7.28
C GLY A 309 3.04 12.36 -6.76
N GLY A 310 3.34 13.62 -6.54
CA GLY A 310 4.65 14.07 -6.07
C GLY A 310 5.64 14.39 -7.19
N PHE A 311 5.23 14.24 -8.45
CA PHE A 311 6.04 14.52 -9.62
C PHE A 311 5.36 15.50 -10.55
N ILE A 312 6.15 16.36 -11.20
CA ILE A 312 5.71 17.30 -12.20
C ILE A 312 6.32 16.84 -13.53
N PRO A 313 5.52 16.48 -14.54
CA PRO A 313 6.05 16.07 -15.84
C PRO A 313 6.88 17.16 -16.49
N ALA A 314 8.06 16.79 -17.01
CA ALA A 314 8.91 17.71 -17.74
C ALA A 314 8.20 18.22 -19.01
N GLY A 315 8.30 19.53 -19.28
CA GLY A 315 7.77 20.14 -20.50
C GLY A 315 6.25 20.30 -20.55
N ALA A 316 5.53 19.97 -19.49
CA ALA A 316 4.09 20.18 -19.42
C ALA A 316 3.74 21.57 -18.88
N ASN A 317 2.71 22.20 -19.42
CA ASN A 317 2.13 23.46 -18.90
C ASN A 317 1.25 23.15 -17.67
N PHE A 318 1.90 22.72 -16.58
CA PHE A 318 1.19 22.42 -15.35
C PHE A 318 1.14 23.62 -14.43
N ARG A 319 0.11 23.61 -13.59
CA ARG A 319 0.00 24.57 -12.50
C ARG A 319 1.27 24.56 -11.69
N THR A 320 1.76 25.73 -11.34
CA THR A 320 2.75 25.89 -10.28
C THR A 320 2.24 25.16 -9.03
N LEU A 321 3.14 24.55 -8.29
CA LEU A 321 2.79 23.99 -6.99
C LEU A 321 2.13 25.09 -6.14
N PRO A 322 1.04 24.78 -5.40
CA PRO A 322 0.43 25.75 -4.48
C PRO A 322 1.44 26.11 -3.40
N GLU A 323 1.23 27.23 -2.68
CA GLU A 323 2.07 27.55 -1.54
C GLU A 323 2.10 26.37 -0.55
N PRO A 324 3.30 25.94 -0.07
CA PRO A 324 3.42 24.75 0.76
C PRO A 324 2.61 24.80 2.07
N THR A 325 2.33 26.00 2.56
CA THR A 325 1.57 26.24 3.79
C THR A 325 0.09 26.45 3.56
N SER A 326 -0.39 26.36 2.31
CA SER A 326 -1.82 26.51 2.01
C SER A 326 -2.63 25.32 2.53
N ALA A 327 -3.91 25.56 2.82
CA ALA A 327 -4.84 24.50 3.24
C ALA A 327 -4.99 23.39 2.20
N ASP A 328 -4.75 23.69 0.92
CA ASP A 328 -4.87 22.73 -0.18
C ASP A 328 -3.76 21.64 -0.16
N VAL A 329 -2.60 21.96 0.43
CA VAL A 329 -1.47 21.03 0.55
C VAL A 329 -1.65 20.07 1.72
N GLY A 330 -2.30 20.52 2.80
CA GLY A 330 -2.41 19.75 4.05
C GLY A 330 -1.09 19.69 4.81
N GLY A 331 -0.85 18.63 5.56
CA GLY A 331 0.36 18.41 6.34
C GLY A 331 1.16 17.20 5.85
N ARG A 332 2.48 17.23 5.97
CA ARG A 332 3.36 16.08 5.74
C ARG A 332 3.65 15.32 7.03
N TYR A 333 4.13 14.11 6.94
CA TYR A 333 4.77 13.43 8.06
C TYR A 333 6.22 13.91 8.22
N SER A 334 6.70 14.03 9.46
CA SER A 334 8.13 14.31 9.71
C SER A 334 9.00 13.11 9.33
N ASP A 335 10.31 13.31 9.18
CA ASP A 335 11.25 12.21 8.93
C ASP A 335 11.21 11.18 10.06
N GLU A 336 11.05 11.62 11.32
CA GLU A 336 10.90 10.72 12.47
C GLU A 336 9.59 9.91 12.39
N GLN A 337 8.47 10.53 12.01
CA GLN A 337 7.18 9.85 11.82
C GLN A 337 7.27 8.82 10.69
N LEU A 338 7.87 9.17 9.56
CA LEU A 338 8.08 8.26 8.42
C LEU A 338 9.05 7.13 8.77
N TYR A 339 10.10 7.41 9.54
CA TYR A 339 11.02 6.38 10.01
C TYR A 339 10.31 5.39 10.94
N ALA A 340 9.54 5.88 11.91
CA ALA A 340 8.74 5.05 12.79
C ALA A 340 7.76 4.16 11.98
N LEU A 341 7.05 4.75 11.03
CA LEU A 341 6.17 4.01 10.11
C LEU A 341 6.94 2.92 9.36
N ALA A 342 8.10 3.24 8.80
CA ALA A 342 8.91 2.28 8.06
C ALA A 342 9.44 1.14 8.96
N VAL A 343 9.82 1.45 10.21
CA VAL A 343 10.18 0.44 11.23
C VAL A 343 9.00 -0.50 11.49
N TYR A 344 7.80 0.06 11.73
CA TYR A 344 6.58 -0.72 11.93
C TYR A 344 6.26 -1.61 10.73
N LEU A 345 6.26 -1.06 9.51
CA LEU A 345 5.98 -1.83 8.30
C LEU A 345 6.97 -2.99 8.09
N ARG A 346 8.24 -2.78 8.43
CA ARG A 346 9.28 -3.83 8.34
C ARG A 346 9.16 -4.87 9.43
N SER A 347 8.49 -4.58 10.55
CA SER A 347 8.25 -5.52 11.64
C SER A 347 7.00 -6.39 11.47
N LEU A 348 6.16 -6.09 10.48
CA LEU A 348 4.93 -6.83 10.23
C LEU A 348 5.21 -8.29 9.90
N VAL A 349 4.50 -9.18 10.60
CA VAL A 349 4.58 -10.63 10.41
C VAL A 349 3.22 -11.17 9.91
N PRO A 350 3.22 -12.24 9.09
CA PRO A 350 1.96 -12.84 8.66
C PRO A 350 1.22 -13.44 9.86
N PRO A 351 -0.12 -13.45 9.82
CA PRO A 351 -0.91 -14.14 10.84
C PRO A 351 -0.62 -15.64 10.81
N PRO A 352 -0.89 -16.37 11.91
CA PRO A 352 -0.74 -17.82 11.95
C PRO A 352 -1.53 -18.48 10.82
N ASN A 353 -0.85 -19.26 9.98
CA ASN A 353 -1.47 -19.93 8.85
C ASN A 353 -2.27 -21.17 9.34
N PRO A 354 -3.58 -21.24 9.12
CA PRO A 354 -4.38 -22.40 9.49
C PRO A 354 -4.15 -23.62 8.58
N ASN A 355 -3.55 -23.41 7.40
CA ASN A 355 -3.31 -24.47 6.43
C ASN A 355 -2.01 -25.21 6.78
N ARG A 356 -2.14 -26.36 7.42
CA ARG A 356 -1.01 -27.18 7.80
C ARG A 356 -0.48 -28.00 6.61
N ARG A 357 0.80 -28.31 6.65
CA ARG A 357 1.41 -29.24 5.68
C ARG A 357 0.69 -30.60 5.74
N SER A 358 0.25 -31.09 4.59
CA SER A 358 -0.50 -32.34 4.40
C SER A 358 0.09 -33.15 3.25
N THR A 359 -0.33 -34.40 3.10
CA THR A 359 0.07 -35.23 1.94
C THR A 359 -0.28 -34.54 0.63
N LEU A 360 -1.45 -33.88 0.55
CA LEU A 360 -1.88 -33.14 -0.62
C LEU A 360 -0.96 -31.94 -0.91
N SER A 361 -0.61 -31.16 0.10
CA SER A 361 0.31 -30.02 -0.08
C SER A 361 1.74 -30.44 -0.46
N VAL A 362 2.20 -31.62 0.01
CA VAL A 362 3.48 -32.21 -0.43
C VAL A 362 3.44 -32.61 -1.90
N GLN A 363 2.33 -33.17 -2.38
CA GLN A 363 2.12 -33.43 -3.81
C GLN A 363 2.12 -32.12 -4.60
N GLY A 364 1.47 -31.08 -4.08
CA GLY A 364 1.47 -29.74 -4.66
C GLY A 364 2.83 -29.10 -4.76
N GLU A 365 3.68 -29.28 -3.75
CA GLU A 365 5.09 -28.83 -3.78
C GLU A 365 5.87 -29.53 -4.90
N ARG A 366 5.60 -30.82 -5.13
CA ARG A 366 6.21 -31.56 -6.26
C ARG A 366 5.73 -31.01 -7.60
N ALA A 367 4.41 -30.73 -7.74
CA ALA A 367 3.86 -30.09 -8.92
C ALA A 367 4.48 -28.70 -9.15
N PHE A 368 4.61 -27.88 -8.12
CA PHE A 368 5.26 -26.57 -8.18
C PHE A 368 6.69 -26.64 -8.72
N ARG A 369 7.47 -27.65 -8.29
CA ARG A 369 8.83 -27.87 -8.79
C ARG A 369 8.84 -28.40 -10.23
N ARG A 370 7.98 -29.36 -10.57
CA ARG A 370 7.85 -29.94 -11.91
C ARG A 370 7.48 -28.87 -12.94
N GLU A 371 6.55 -27.99 -12.61
CA GLU A 371 6.10 -26.88 -13.46
C GLU A 371 7.08 -25.69 -13.45
N ARG A 372 8.23 -25.83 -12.76
CA ARG A 372 9.30 -24.84 -12.69
C ARG A 372 8.84 -23.47 -12.16
N CYS A 373 7.80 -23.40 -11.34
CA CYS A 373 7.31 -22.15 -10.73
C CYS A 373 8.41 -21.45 -9.91
N GLY A 374 9.35 -22.23 -9.34
CA GLY A 374 10.51 -21.71 -8.61
C GLY A 374 11.51 -20.88 -9.43
N ARG A 375 11.39 -20.82 -10.78
CA ARG A 375 12.23 -19.91 -11.60
C ARG A 375 11.91 -18.44 -11.33
N CYS A 376 10.63 -18.15 -11.10
CA CYS A 376 10.16 -16.81 -10.75
C CYS A 376 9.86 -16.69 -9.26
N HIS A 377 9.46 -17.79 -8.61
CA HIS A 377 9.04 -17.87 -7.22
C HIS A 377 9.92 -18.79 -6.36
N PRO A 378 11.26 -18.52 -6.27
CA PRO A 378 12.17 -19.36 -5.45
C PRO A 378 11.88 -19.17 -3.96
N ALA A 379 11.98 -20.28 -3.19
CA ALA A 379 11.98 -20.23 -1.74
C ALA A 379 13.25 -19.50 -1.22
N PRO A 380 13.22 -18.90 -0.02
CA PRO A 380 12.12 -18.87 0.96
C PRO A 380 11.12 -17.74 0.74
N LEU A 381 11.42 -16.75 -0.12
CA LEU A 381 10.59 -15.58 -0.35
C LEU A 381 9.46 -15.85 -1.35
N TYR A 382 9.58 -16.90 -2.13
CA TYR A 382 8.66 -17.23 -3.23
C TYR A 382 8.46 -16.05 -4.19
N THR A 383 9.55 -15.34 -4.45
CA THR A 383 9.75 -14.32 -5.47
C THR A 383 11.24 -14.18 -5.75
N ASN A 384 11.60 -13.94 -6.99
CA ASN A 384 12.97 -13.55 -7.36
C ASN A 384 13.16 -12.03 -7.32
N ASN A 385 12.14 -11.26 -6.92
CA ASN A 385 12.15 -9.79 -6.86
C ASN A 385 12.50 -9.08 -8.19
N ARG A 386 12.33 -9.73 -9.34
CA ARG A 386 12.69 -9.16 -10.64
C ARG A 386 11.52 -8.45 -11.29
N LEU A 387 11.83 -7.57 -12.23
CA LEU A 387 10.88 -6.92 -13.13
C LEU A 387 10.68 -7.75 -14.39
N MET A 388 9.47 -7.71 -14.94
CA MET A 388 9.13 -8.30 -16.24
C MET A 388 8.55 -7.21 -17.13
N ALA A 389 9.12 -7.04 -18.33
CA ALA A 389 8.56 -6.15 -19.34
C ALA A 389 7.22 -6.70 -19.82
N VAL A 390 6.25 -5.81 -20.02
CA VAL A 390 4.94 -6.19 -20.55
C VAL A 390 4.96 -6.24 -22.07
N GLU A 391 3.95 -6.89 -22.67
CA GLU A 391 3.72 -6.84 -24.10
C GLU A 391 3.58 -5.38 -24.57
N GLY A 392 4.22 -5.05 -25.69
CA GLY A 392 4.22 -3.70 -26.25
C GLY A 392 5.22 -2.72 -25.62
N PHE A 393 6.05 -3.17 -24.69
CA PHE A 393 7.15 -2.40 -24.12
C PHE A 393 8.51 -3.04 -24.39
N SER A 394 9.41 -2.27 -25.00
CA SER A 394 10.81 -2.67 -25.19
C SER A 394 11.66 -1.91 -24.17
N PRO A 395 12.31 -2.61 -23.20
CA PRO A 395 13.19 -1.95 -22.25
C PRO A 395 14.29 -1.15 -22.96
N PRO A 396 14.50 0.12 -22.58
CA PRO A 396 15.65 0.89 -23.06
C PRO A 396 16.98 0.26 -22.63
N LEU A 397 18.03 0.42 -23.42
CA LEU A 397 19.34 -0.15 -23.10
C LEU A 397 19.91 0.32 -21.75
N GLU A 398 19.63 1.57 -21.37
CA GLU A 398 20.04 2.13 -20.08
C GLU A 398 19.36 1.47 -18.87
N HIS A 399 18.31 0.68 -19.09
CA HIS A 399 17.70 -0.14 -18.04
C HIS A 399 18.50 -1.44 -17.77
N GLU A 400 19.25 -1.92 -18.77
CA GLU A 400 20.11 -3.08 -18.63
C GLU A 400 21.24 -2.79 -17.63
N GLY A 401 21.43 -3.70 -16.69
CA GLY A 401 22.42 -3.53 -15.62
C GLY A 401 22.05 -2.55 -14.51
N ARG A 402 21.04 -1.67 -14.73
CA ARG A 402 20.50 -0.78 -13.70
C ARG A 402 19.36 -1.42 -12.91
N PHE A 403 18.53 -2.17 -13.60
CA PHE A 403 17.39 -2.87 -13.01
C PHE A 403 17.51 -4.37 -13.25
N ASP A 404 16.99 -5.16 -12.32
CA ASP A 404 16.99 -6.62 -12.47
C ASP A 404 15.74 -7.06 -13.26
N ILE A 405 15.90 -7.15 -14.58
CA ILE A 405 14.84 -7.41 -15.54
C ILE A 405 14.93 -8.87 -16.02
N MET A 406 13.79 -9.55 -16.07
CA MET A 406 13.67 -10.86 -16.71
C MET A 406 13.48 -10.71 -18.22
N SER A 407 14.12 -11.61 -18.98
CA SER A 407 13.98 -11.67 -20.43
C SER A 407 12.62 -12.21 -20.93
N ALA A 408 11.80 -12.78 -20.03
CA ALA A 408 10.52 -13.38 -20.37
C ALA A 408 9.36 -12.50 -19.94
N SER A 409 8.40 -12.25 -20.85
CA SER A 409 7.05 -11.78 -20.52
C SER A 409 6.16 -12.95 -20.16
N ILE A 410 5.08 -12.67 -19.41
CA ILE A 410 4.02 -13.64 -19.08
C ILE A 410 2.67 -13.20 -19.62
N ASP A 411 2.66 -12.27 -20.58
CA ASP A 411 1.49 -11.75 -21.31
C ASP A 411 0.39 -11.15 -20.42
N THR A 412 0.76 -10.64 -19.24
CA THR A 412 -0.15 -9.92 -18.35
C THR A 412 -0.66 -8.65 -19.02
N ASP A 413 -1.94 -8.32 -18.81
CA ASP A 413 -2.55 -7.09 -19.33
C ASP A 413 -1.67 -5.86 -19.02
N PRO A 414 -1.22 -5.12 -20.05
CA PRO A 414 -0.28 -4.02 -19.88
C PRO A 414 -0.92 -2.70 -19.44
N THR A 415 -2.26 -2.63 -19.32
CA THR A 415 -2.99 -1.35 -19.18
C THR A 415 -2.52 -0.54 -17.98
N LEU A 416 -2.33 -1.15 -16.81
CA LEU A 416 -1.89 -0.43 -15.62
C LEU A 416 -0.50 0.21 -15.82
N THR A 417 0.42 -0.48 -16.49
CA THR A 417 1.80 -0.03 -16.60
C THR A 417 2.11 0.76 -17.89
N LEU A 418 1.23 0.73 -18.91
CA LEU A 418 1.41 1.52 -20.13
C LEU A 418 0.44 2.70 -20.25
N ARG A 419 -0.72 2.63 -19.58
CA ARG A 419 -1.82 3.59 -19.80
C ARG A 419 -2.26 4.32 -18.54
N THR A 420 -1.40 4.36 -17.51
CA THR A 420 -1.64 5.12 -16.27
C THR A 420 -0.37 5.84 -15.84
N ARG A 421 -0.47 6.72 -14.83
CA ARG A 421 0.70 7.34 -14.21
C ARG A 421 1.65 6.37 -13.50
N ARG A 422 1.23 5.11 -13.27
CA ARG A 422 2.10 4.03 -12.79
C ARG A 422 2.97 3.41 -13.88
N GLY A 423 2.96 4.02 -15.05
CA GLY A 423 3.62 3.53 -16.24
C GLY A 423 5.12 3.42 -16.10
N THR A 424 5.62 2.20 -15.91
CA THR A 424 7.05 1.87 -15.96
C THR A 424 7.38 0.94 -17.12
N GLY A 425 6.38 0.34 -17.74
CA GLY A 425 6.53 -0.72 -18.73
C GLY A 425 6.77 -2.10 -18.12
N TYR A 426 6.77 -2.20 -16.77
CA TYR A 426 7.08 -3.43 -16.07
C TYR A 426 5.99 -3.84 -15.08
N TYR A 427 5.98 -5.13 -14.75
CA TYR A 427 5.43 -5.67 -13.51
C TYR A 427 6.54 -6.39 -12.73
N LYS A 428 6.51 -6.29 -11.41
CA LYS A 428 7.40 -7.08 -10.57
C LYS A 428 6.83 -8.46 -10.29
N VAL A 429 7.68 -9.46 -10.13
CA VAL A 429 7.30 -10.79 -9.68
C VAL A 429 6.84 -10.71 -8.21
N PRO A 430 5.55 -10.98 -7.91
CA PRO A 430 5.06 -10.91 -6.54
C PRO A 430 5.53 -12.10 -5.71
N SER A 431 5.67 -11.91 -4.39
CA SER A 431 5.83 -13.03 -3.47
C SER A 431 4.53 -13.83 -3.36
N LEU A 432 4.63 -15.17 -3.28
CA LEU A 432 3.49 -16.06 -3.04
C LEU A 432 3.23 -16.28 -1.54
N ARG A 433 4.02 -15.69 -0.64
CA ARG A 433 3.78 -15.77 0.81
C ARG A 433 2.46 -15.09 1.16
N GLY A 434 1.68 -15.72 2.03
CA GLY A 434 0.41 -15.19 2.50
C GLY A 434 -0.76 -15.33 1.51
N LEU A 435 -0.64 -16.13 0.44
CA LEU A 435 -1.74 -16.35 -0.51
C LEU A 435 -3.03 -16.87 0.14
N TRP A 436 -2.94 -17.51 1.30
CA TRP A 436 -4.11 -18.05 2.00
C TRP A 436 -5.06 -16.98 2.58
N TYR A 437 -4.54 -15.77 2.85
CA TYR A 437 -5.37 -14.64 3.34
C TYR A 437 -5.50 -13.51 2.33
N ARG A 438 -4.73 -13.52 1.25
CA ARG A 438 -4.73 -12.46 0.23
C ARG A 438 -5.80 -12.72 -0.83
N GLY A 439 -6.28 -11.66 -1.44
CA GLY A 439 -7.25 -11.67 -2.55
C GLY A 439 -8.08 -10.38 -2.58
N PRO A 440 -8.64 -10.05 -3.76
CA PRO A 440 -8.50 -10.75 -5.03
C PRO A 440 -7.08 -10.70 -5.60
N LEU A 441 -6.80 -11.63 -6.51
CA LEU A 441 -5.49 -11.85 -7.14
C LEU A 441 -5.40 -11.10 -8.47
N GLU A 442 -4.24 -11.18 -9.14
CA GLU A 442 -3.84 -10.41 -10.30
C GLU A 442 -3.43 -8.95 -9.94
N HIS A 443 -2.80 -8.23 -10.88
CA HIS A 443 -2.38 -6.86 -10.66
C HIS A 443 -3.57 -5.91 -10.43
N ASN A 444 -4.71 -6.19 -11.04
CA ASN A 444 -5.95 -5.41 -10.96
C ASN A 444 -7.06 -6.10 -10.14
N GLY A 445 -6.79 -7.27 -9.56
CA GLY A 445 -7.78 -8.00 -8.77
C GLY A 445 -8.86 -8.70 -9.58
N SER A 446 -8.63 -9.03 -10.84
CA SER A 446 -9.64 -9.67 -11.70
C SER A 446 -9.92 -11.14 -11.36
N VAL A 447 -9.10 -11.78 -10.55
CA VAL A 447 -9.26 -13.18 -10.13
C VAL A 447 -9.56 -13.23 -8.63
N ALA A 448 -10.72 -13.77 -8.24
CA ALA A 448 -11.14 -13.77 -6.84
C ALA A 448 -10.39 -14.78 -5.97
N THR A 449 -10.16 -16.00 -6.47
CA THR A 449 -9.62 -17.13 -5.69
C THR A 449 -8.46 -17.82 -6.39
N LEU A 450 -7.76 -18.72 -5.67
CA LEU A 450 -6.73 -19.58 -6.28
C LEU A 450 -7.35 -20.62 -7.21
N GLU A 451 -8.55 -21.06 -6.94
CA GLU A 451 -9.32 -21.95 -7.82
C GLU A 451 -9.58 -21.29 -9.19
N ASP A 452 -10.06 -20.05 -9.19
CA ASP A 452 -10.25 -19.25 -10.40
C ASP A 452 -8.93 -18.95 -11.11
N TRP A 453 -7.83 -18.79 -10.36
CA TRP A 453 -6.51 -18.56 -10.92
C TRP A 453 -6.06 -19.72 -11.81
N PHE A 454 -6.37 -20.97 -11.41
CA PHE A 454 -6.02 -22.17 -12.16
C PHE A 454 -7.16 -22.66 -13.09
N ASP A 455 -8.23 -21.89 -13.25
CA ASP A 455 -9.23 -22.14 -14.28
C ASP A 455 -8.74 -21.66 -15.66
N ALA A 456 -8.60 -22.60 -16.62
CA ALA A 456 -8.18 -22.27 -17.97
C ALA A 456 -9.21 -21.40 -18.73
N ALA A 457 -10.49 -21.43 -18.31
CA ALA A 457 -11.53 -20.61 -18.91
C ALA A 457 -11.24 -19.11 -18.79
N ARG A 458 -10.45 -18.68 -17.80
CA ARG A 458 -10.08 -17.26 -17.64
C ARG A 458 -9.31 -16.66 -18.83
N LEU A 459 -8.69 -17.49 -19.67
CA LEU A 459 -8.02 -17.03 -20.88
C LEU A 459 -8.92 -16.83 -22.10
N ARG A 460 -10.20 -17.18 -21.97
CA ARG A 460 -11.18 -17.07 -23.07
C ARG A 460 -11.76 -15.66 -23.13
N ASN A 461 -12.09 -15.19 -24.33
CA ASN A 461 -12.67 -13.85 -24.51
C ASN A 461 -14.14 -13.75 -24.03
N ASP A 462 -14.81 -14.89 -23.84
CA ASP A 462 -16.19 -14.98 -23.31
C ASP A 462 -16.21 -15.20 -21.77
N TYR A 463 -15.07 -15.15 -21.11
CA TYR A 463 -14.97 -15.28 -19.66
C TYR A 463 -15.43 -14.02 -18.93
N ILE A 464 -16.14 -14.20 -17.83
CA ILE A 464 -16.48 -13.12 -16.91
C ILE A 464 -15.54 -13.23 -15.72
N PRO A 465 -14.64 -12.24 -15.48
CA PRO A 465 -13.73 -12.26 -14.34
C PRO A 465 -14.47 -12.42 -13.01
N THR A 466 -13.90 -13.19 -12.09
CA THR A 466 -14.52 -13.48 -10.79
C THR A 466 -14.28 -12.40 -9.75
N GLY A 467 -13.22 -11.61 -9.93
CA GLY A 467 -12.90 -10.43 -9.09
C GLY A 467 -13.36 -9.13 -9.73
N PHE A 468 -12.41 -8.22 -10.04
CA PHE A 468 -12.70 -6.98 -10.78
C PHE A 468 -13.11 -7.28 -12.23
N ARG A 469 -14.28 -6.79 -12.65
CA ARG A 469 -14.92 -7.12 -13.94
C ARG A 469 -14.93 -5.95 -14.92
N GLY A 470 -14.43 -4.76 -14.50
CA GLY A 470 -14.63 -3.53 -15.24
C GLY A 470 -16.07 -2.99 -15.15
N TYR A 471 -16.33 -1.87 -15.85
CA TYR A 471 -17.67 -1.29 -15.96
C TYR A 471 -17.89 -0.68 -17.35
N PRO A 472 -19.05 -0.95 -18.02
CA PRO A 472 -20.01 -1.98 -17.65
C PRO A 472 -19.36 -3.38 -17.71
N GLU A 473 -19.90 -4.31 -16.93
CA GLU A 473 -19.42 -5.70 -16.93
C GLU A 473 -19.49 -6.28 -18.35
N ARG A 474 -18.36 -6.79 -18.81
CA ARG A 474 -18.27 -7.43 -20.14
C ARG A 474 -17.36 -8.65 -20.05
N PRO A 475 -17.72 -9.74 -20.77
CA PRO A 475 -16.81 -10.87 -20.94
C PRO A 475 -15.48 -10.41 -21.54
N HIS A 476 -14.39 -10.86 -20.96
CA HIS A 476 -13.03 -10.67 -21.49
C HIS A 476 -12.04 -11.64 -20.85
N ALA A 477 -10.99 -11.96 -21.57
CA ALA A 477 -9.92 -12.79 -21.06
C ALA A 477 -9.15 -12.09 -19.93
N VAL A 478 -8.87 -12.81 -18.85
CA VAL A 478 -7.84 -12.45 -17.86
C VAL A 478 -6.53 -13.08 -18.31
N ARG A 479 -5.77 -12.32 -19.09
CA ARG A 479 -4.55 -12.78 -19.75
C ARG A 479 -3.39 -12.92 -18.77
N GLY A 480 -2.35 -13.60 -19.23
CA GLY A 480 -1.08 -13.76 -18.52
C GLY A 480 -1.03 -14.99 -17.64
N HIS A 481 0.20 -15.33 -17.26
CA HIS A 481 0.53 -16.40 -16.32
C HIS A 481 -0.20 -17.73 -16.58
N ALA A 482 -0.07 -18.24 -17.80
CA ALA A 482 -0.72 -19.51 -18.21
C ALA A 482 -0.14 -20.77 -17.54
N PHE A 483 0.85 -20.63 -16.65
CA PHE A 483 1.49 -21.76 -15.97
C PHE A 483 0.53 -22.50 -15.05
N GLY A 484 0.54 -23.82 -15.16
CA GLY A 484 -0.30 -24.69 -14.34
C GLY A 484 -1.75 -24.83 -14.83
N LEU A 485 -2.19 -24.10 -15.87
CA LEU A 485 -3.55 -24.21 -16.40
C LEU A 485 -3.82 -25.55 -17.11
N ALA A 486 -2.80 -26.16 -17.70
CA ALA A 486 -2.90 -27.46 -18.36
C ALA A 486 -2.75 -28.65 -17.42
N LEU A 487 -2.51 -28.42 -16.11
CA LEU A 487 -2.41 -29.49 -15.14
C LEU A 487 -3.73 -30.26 -15.00
N PRO A 488 -3.67 -31.57 -14.73
CA PRO A 488 -4.84 -32.34 -14.30
C PRO A 488 -5.44 -31.74 -13.02
N ASP A 489 -6.76 -31.86 -12.85
CA ASP A 489 -7.46 -31.27 -11.70
C ASP A 489 -6.94 -31.73 -10.33
N ALA A 490 -6.47 -32.99 -10.24
CA ALA A 490 -5.86 -33.49 -9.02
C ALA A 490 -4.56 -32.72 -8.68
N ASP A 491 -3.72 -32.44 -9.68
CA ASP A 491 -2.49 -31.67 -9.51
C ASP A 491 -2.76 -30.20 -9.22
N LYS A 492 -3.80 -29.61 -9.86
CA LYS A 492 -4.25 -28.24 -9.53
C LYS A 492 -4.68 -28.13 -8.06
N ARG A 493 -5.53 -29.06 -7.59
CA ARG A 493 -5.94 -29.09 -6.17
C ARG A 493 -4.75 -29.26 -5.24
N ALA A 494 -3.80 -30.11 -5.58
CA ALA A 494 -2.58 -30.30 -4.79
C ALA A 494 -1.73 -29.03 -4.78
N LEU A 495 -1.52 -28.39 -5.94
CA LEU A 495 -0.78 -27.14 -6.07
C LEU A 495 -1.42 -26.00 -5.23
N ILE A 496 -2.73 -25.84 -5.30
CA ILE A 496 -3.48 -24.87 -4.48
C ILE A 496 -3.29 -25.17 -2.99
N ALA A 497 -3.38 -26.45 -2.59
CA ALA A 497 -3.13 -26.83 -1.19
C ALA A 497 -1.72 -26.47 -0.73
N PHE A 498 -0.70 -26.62 -1.58
CA PHE A 498 0.66 -26.16 -1.28
C PHE A 498 0.75 -24.64 -1.18
N LEU A 499 0.23 -23.90 -2.17
CA LEU A 499 0.26 -22.43 -2.18
C LEU A 499 -0.43 -21.83 -0.95
N ARG A 500 -1.45 -22.46 -0.44
CA ARG A 500 -2.11 -22.05 0.81
C ARG A 500 -1.26 -22.27 2.05
N THR A 501 -0.23 -23.10 1.99
CA THR A 501 0.71 -23.28 3.13
C THR A 501 1.78 -22.18 3.19
N LEU A 502 1.90 -21.34 2.16
CA LEU A 502 2.89 -20.26 2.07
C LEU A 502 2.38 -18.96 2.80
#